data_aab7412df982e6fb70b6c31018a86a7c
#
_entry.id   aab7412df982e6fb70b6c31018a86a7c
#
_cell.length_a   1.000
_cell.length_b   1.000
_cell.length_c   1.000
_cell.angle_alpha   90.00
_cell.angle_beta   90.00
_cell.angle_gamma   90.00
#
_symmetry.space_group_name_H-M   'P 1'
#
loop_
_entity.id
_entity.type
_entity.pdbx_description
1 polymer ?
#
loop_
_entity_poly.entity_id
_entity_poly.type
_entity_poly.pdbx_seq_one_letter_code
_entity_poly.pdbx_strand_id
1 'polypeptide(L)'
;MKLAILSRAPRAYSTQRLRAAAVQRGHEVKVLNTLRFAIDLSQDEPLLQYRGRPLSEYDAILPRIGNSITYFGTAVVRQFEQMDVYTPNTANGIANARDKLRATQILSRHNIGMPATTFVRNRADVRPAIERVGGAPVVIKLLEGTQGIGVILAPEVKVAPCPVVNEAEKPPNIR
;
A
#
# COMPACT_ATOMS: atom_id res chain seq x y z
N MET A 1 8.30 11.65 25.67
CA MET A 1 7.16 11.51 24.76
C MET A 1 6.62 10.08 24.84
N LYS A 2 5.33 9.93 24.76
CA LYS A 2 4.64 8.63 24.69
C LYS A 2 4.37 8.24 23.25
N LEU A 3 5.07 7.21 22.76
CA LEU A 3 5.10 6.78 21.36
C LEU A 3 4.40 5.43 21.19
N ALA A 4 3.49 5.32 20.22
CA ALA A 4 2.94 4.04 19.79
C ALA A 4 3.55 3.60 18.46
N ILE A 5 4.08 2.37 18.39
CA ILE A 5 4.46 1.74 17.13
C ILE A 5 3.30 0.85 16.68
N LEU A 6 2.66 1.18 15.56
CA LEU A 6 1.53 0.42 15.01
C LEU A 6 2.07 -0.73 14.16
N SER A 7 2.02 -1.97 14.67
CA SER A 7 2.57 -3.12 13.96
C SER A 7 1.79 -4.40 14.25
N ARG A 8 1.48 -5.19 13.22
CA ARG A 8 0.96 -6.57 13.36
C ARG A 8 1.99 -7.56 13.88
N ALA A 9 3.27 -7.25 13.69
CA ALA A 9 4.38 -8.13 14.01
C ALA A 9 5.27 -7.51 15.11
N PRO A 10 4.85 -7.52 16.37
CA PRO A 10 5.59 -6.88 17.46
C PRO A 10 6.97 -7.52 17.69
N ARG A 11 7.14 -8.79 17.31
CA ARG A 11 8.41 -9.51 17.45
C ARG A 11 9.33 -9.39 16.22
N ALA A 12 8.88 -8.78 15.13
CA ALA A 12 9.72 -8.59 13.94
C ALA A 12 10.95 -7.75 14.27
N TYR A 13 12.10 -8.11 13.70
CA TYR A 13 13.37 -7.44 13.92
C TYR A 13 13.28 -5.92 13.78
N SER A 14 12.70 -5.43 12.68
CA SER A 14 12.56 -3.99 12.45
C SER A 14 11.70 -3.28 13.50
N THR A 15 10.62 -3.92 13.98
CA THR A 15 9.76 -3.37 15.04
C THR A 15 10.53 -3.28 16.36
N GLN A 16 11.28 -4.32 16.70
CA GLN A 16 12.09 -4.34 17.92
C GLN A 16 13.24 -3.31 17.87
N ARG A 17 13.89 -3.15 16.71
CA ARG A 17 14.94 -2.12 16.52
C ARG A 17 14.39 -0.70 16.69
N LEU A 18 13.23 -0.42 16.12
CA LEU A 18 12.56 0.88 16.28
C LEU A 18 12.17 1.13 17.75
N ARG A 19 11.62 0.12 18.42
CA ARG A 19 11.30 0.20 19.84
C ARG A 19 12.55 0.48 20.68
N ALA A 20 13.61 -0.28 20.49
CA ALA A 20 14.86 -0.12 21.23
C ALA A 20 15.47 1.27 21.01
N ALA A 21 15.50 1.76 19.77
CA ALA A 21 16.04 3.08 19.44
C ALA A 21 15.21 4.22 20.08
N ALA A 22 13.90 4.08 20.15
CA ALA A 22 13.04 5.07 20.80
C ALA A 22 13.20 5.06 22.33
N VAL A 23 13.28 3.89 22.95
CA VAL A 23 13.54 3.75 24.39
C VAL A 23 14.91 4.34 24.76
N GLN A 24 15.96 4.08 23.96
CA GLN A 24 17.30 4.64 24.16
C GLN A 24 17.29 6.16 24.12
N ARG A 25 16.33 6.78 23.39
CA ARG A 25 16.14 8.23 23.32
C ARG A 25 15.23 8.79 24.44
N GLY A 26 14.89 7.98 25.43
CA GLY A 26 14.08 8.39 26.58
C GLY A 26 12.58 8.47 26.30
N HIS A 27 12.06 7.79 25.26
CA HIS A 27 10.63 7.76 25.00
C HIS A 27 9.94 6.57 25.71
N GLU A 28 8.72 6.79 26.21
CA GLU A 28 7.84 5.70 26.60
C GLU A 28 7.26 5.07 25.33
N VAL A 29 7.49 3.77 25.09
CA VAL A 29 7.14 3.13 23.82
C VAL A 29 6.26 1.92 24.01
N LYS A 30 5.10 1.90 23.36
CA LYS A 30 4.24 0.72 23.24
C LYS A 30 4.12 0.28 21.80
N VAL A 31 4.16 -1.04 21.57
CA VAL A 31 3.85 -1.64 20.26
C VAL A 31 2.41 -2.09 20.28
N LEU A 32 1.59 -1.49 19.44
CA LEU A 32 0.16 -1.77 19.34
C LEU A 32 -0.14 -2.54 18.06
N ASN A 33 -0.87 -3.65 18.19
CA ASN A 33 -1.32 -4.40 17.03
C ASN A 33 -2.43 -3.64 16.31
N THR A 34 -2.16 -3.22 15.08
CA THR A 34 -3.09 -2.41 14.26
C THR A 34 -4.47 -3.03 14.12
N LEU A 35 -4.59 -4.37 14.09
CA LEU A 35 -5.88 -5.07 13.97
C LEU A 35 -6.69 -5.15 15.28
N ARG A 36 -6.21 -4.55 16.36
CA ARG A 36 -6.91 -4.55 17.66
C ARG A 36 -7.53 -3.19 18.01
N PHE A 37 -7.53 -2.28 17.04
CA PHE A 37 -8.23 -1.01 17.17
C PHE A 37 -9.70 -1.15 16.78
N ALA A 38 -10.54 -0.33 17.39
CA ALA A 38 -11.85 0.05 16.89
C ALA A 38 -11.86 1.58 16.73
N ILE A 39 -12.56 2.05 15.73
CA ILE A 39 -12.68 3.47 15.40
C ILE A 39 -14.09 3.90 15.75
N ASP A 40 -14.22 4.78 16.73
CA ASP A 40 -15.50 5.37 17.11
C ASP A 40 -15.68 6.70 16.39
N LEU A 41 -16.79 6.83 15.70
CA LEU A 41 -17.14 8.00 14.90
C LEU A 41 -18.36 8.67 15.52
N SER A 42 -18.11 9.58 16.47
CA SER A 42 -19.12 10.47 17.03
C SER A 42 -18.87 11.88 16.53
N GLN A 43 -19.90 12.70 16.50
CA GLN A 43 -19.76 14.11 16.13
C GLN A 43 -18.83 14.81 17.14
N ASP A 44 -17.86 15.55 16.62
CA ASP A 44 -16.87 16.33 17.38
C ASP A 44 -15.94 15.53 18.32
N GLU A 45 -16.04 14.21 18.35
CA GLU A 45 -15.20 13.35 19.18
C GLU A 45 -14.60 12.17 18.39
N PRO A 46 -13.49 12.40 17.67
CA PRO A 46 -12.77 11.31 17.01
C PRO A 46 -12.06 10.46 18.06
N LEU A 47 -12.51 9.22 18.27
CA LEU A 47 -11.98 8.34 19.31
C LEU A 47 -11.44 7.03 18.72
N LEU A 48 -10.48 6.45 19.43
CA LEU A 48 -9.97 5.12 19.21
C LEU A 48 -10.11 4.26 20.45
N GLN A 49 -10.54 3.02 20.25
CA GLN A 49 -10.44 1.99 21.27
C GLN A 49 -9.33 1.00 20.91
N TYR A 50 -8.67 0.48 21.90
CA TYR A 50 -7.71 -0.60 21.74
C TYR A 50 -8.08 -1.78 22.63
N ARG A 51 -8.38 -2.93 22.01
CA ARG A 51 -8.84 -4.13 22.72
C ARG A 51 -10.10 -3.87 23.58
N GLY A 52 -11.06 -3.13 23.05
CA GLY A 52 -12.33 -2.83 23.71
C GLY A 52 -12.24 -1.83 24.88
N ARG A 53 -11.15 -1.09 24.98
CA ARG A 53 -10.97 -0.03 25.97
C ARG A 53 -10.58 1.28 25.29
N PRO A 54 -11.00 2.42 25.81
CA PRO A 54 -10.55 3.73 25.32
C PRO A 54 -9.03 3.76 25.24
N LEU A 55 -8.52 4.31 24.14
CA LEU A 55 -7.08 4.42 23.94
C LEU A 55 -6.53 5.53 24.86
N SER A 56 -5.44 5.26 25.54
CA SER A 56 -4.70 6.28 26.28
C SER A 56 -4.04 7.26 25.28
N GLU A 57 -3.84 8.48 25.70
CA GLU A 57 -3.17 9.52 24.92
C GLU A 57 -1.75 9.11 24.49
N TYR A 58 -1.39 9.50 23.27
CA TYR A 58 -0.05 9.38 22.70
C TYR A 58 0.36 10.70 22.07
N ASP A 59 1.63 11.06 22.22
CA ASP A 59 2.20 12.25 21.57
C ASP A 59 2.48 11.98 20.07
N ALA A 60 2.81 10.73 19.75
CA ALA A 60 3.15 10.36 18.39
C ALA A 60 2.86 8.87 18.11
N ILE A 61 2.65 8.57 16.83
CA ILE A 61 2.61 7.19 16.34
C ILE A 61 3.66 6.96 15.27
N LEU A 62 4.18 5.73 15.19
CA LEU A 62 5.03 5.27 14.11
C LEU A 62 4.34 4.13 13.35
N PRO A 63 3.73 4.40 12.19
CA PRO A 63 3.02 3.41 11.42
C PRO A 63 3.97 2.37 10.79
N ARG A 64 3.68 1.09 11.01
CA ARG A 64 4.31 -0.07 10.35
C ARG A 64 3.25 -0.90 9.64
N ILE A 65 2.54 -0.23 8.70
CA ILE A 65 1.40 -0.80 7.99
C ILE A 65 1.89 -1.70 6.86
N GLY A 66 1.60 -2.99 6.96
CA GLY A 66 1.90 -3.98 5.92
C GLY A 66 0.85 -3.98 4.80
N ASN A 67 1.21 -4.59 3.65
CA ASN A 67 0.34 -4.65 2.47
C ASN A 67 -1.04 -5.27 2.75
N SER A 68 -1.07 -6.36 3.50
CA SER A 68 -2.31 -7.11 3.80
C SER A 68 -3.32 -6.37 4.69
N ILE A 69 -2.95 -5.23 5.26
CA ILE A 69 -3.82 -4.42 6.13
C ILE A 69 -3.83 -2.94 5.72
N THR A 70 -3.44 -2.61 4.50
CA THR A 70 -3.29 -1.22 4.08
C THR A 70 -4.57 -0.42 4.30
N TYR A 71 -5.72 -0.93 3.88
CA TYR A 71 -7.00 -0.23 4.02
C TYR A 71 -7.32 0.12 5.48
N PHE A 72 -7.38 -0.90 6.35
CA PHE A 72 -7.70 -0.69 7.76
C PHE A 72 -6.57 0.04 8.50
N GLY A 73 -5.32 -0.28 8.19
CA GLY A 73 -4.16 0.36 8.80
C GLY A 73 -4.09 1.87 8.53
N THR A 74 -4.39 2.29 7.30
CA THR A 74 -4.46 3.72 6.97
C THR A 74 -5.68 4.40 7.59
N ALA A 75 -6.81 3.68 7.77
CA ALA A 75 -7.95 4.22 8.51
C ALA A 75 -7.58 4.52 9.98
N VAL A 76 -6.86 3.60 10.64
CA VAL A 76 -6.38 3.82 12.01
C VAL A 76 -5.40 5.00 12.07
N VAL A 77 -4.45 5.10 11.12
CA VAL A 77 -3.52 6.25 11.06
C VAL A 77 -4.28 7.56 10.89
N ARG A 78 -5.26 7.59 9.97
CA ARG A 78 -6.10 8.78 9.73
C ARG A 78 -6.87 9.19 10.98
N GLN A 79 -7.35 8.23 11.77
CA GLN A 79 -8.03 8.54 13.02
C GLN A 79 -7.07 9.18 14.03
N PHE A 80 -5.82 8.72 14.13
CA PHE A 80 -4.82 9.41 14.95
C PHE A 80 -4.53 10.84 14.44
N GLU A 81 -4.52 11.04 13.10
CA GLU A 81 -4.38 12.37 12.50
C GLU A 81 -5.55 13.29 12.90
N GLN A 82 -6.79 12.77 12.95
CA GLN A 82 -7.96 13.52 13.41
C GLN A 82 -7.94 13.84 14.92
N MET A 83 -7.16 13.09 15.68
CA MET A 83 -6.93 13.30 17.12
C MET A 83 -5.67 14.16 17.37
N ASP A 84 -5.15 14.85 16.35
CA ASP A 84 -3.94 15.68 16.40
C ASP A 84 -2.67 14.96 16.89
N VAL A 85 -2.62 13.63 16.78
CA VAL A 85 -1.45 12.83 17.14
C VAL A 85 -0.43 12.86 16.01
N TYR A 86 0.80 13.27 16.31
CA TYR A 86 1.84 13.37 15.31
C TYR A 86 2.16 12.00 14.66
N THR A 87 2.28 11.99 13.34
CA THR A 87 2.77 10.84 12.57
C THR A 87 3.76 11.25 11.49
N PRO A 88 4.95 10.63 11.40
CA PRO A 88 5.92 10.94 10.35
C PRO A 88 5.49 10.45 8.96
N ASN A 89 4.58 9.48 8.91
CA ASN A 89 4.03 8.93 7.68
C ASN A 89 2.50 9.04 7.72
N THR A 90 1.96 10.01 7.02
CA THR A 90 0.51 10.22 6.96
C THR A 90 -0.23 9.06 6.31
N ALA A 91 -1.50 8.89 6.65
CA ALA A 91 -2.38 7.90 6.02
C ALA A 91 -2.38 8.04 4.50
N ASN A 92 -2.44 9.28 3.99
CA ASN A 92 -2.40 9.57 2.55
C ASN A 92 -1.02 9.21 1.95
N GLY A 93 0.08 9.53 2.61
CA GLY A 93 1.42 9.15 2.17
C GLY A 93 1.60 7.64 2.07
N ILE A 94 1.11 6.90 3.07
CA ILE A 94 1.13 5.43 3.06
C ILE A 94 0.27 4.88 1.91
N ALA A 95 -0.94 5.40 1.71
CA ALA A 95 -1.83 4.97 0.63
C ALA A 95 -1.23 5.23 -0.75
N ASN A 96 -0.67 6.43 -0.98
CA ASN A 96 -0.01 6.80 -2.23
C ASN A 96 1.19 5.90 -2.54
N ALA A 97 2.03 5.62 -1.54
CA ALA A 97 3.20 4.76 -1.72
C ALA A 97 2.85 3.27 -1.95
N ARG A 98 1.66 2.84 -1.53
CA ARG A 98 1.19 1.45 -1.73
C ARG A 98 0.62 1.20 -3.12
N ASP A 99 -0.01 2.18 -3.70
CA ASP A 99 -0.53 2.12 -5.06
C ASP A 99 0.60 2.43 -6.06
N LYS A 100 1.08 1.40 -6.76
CA LYS A 100 2.21 1.54 -7.70
C LYS A 100 1.89 2.51 -8.85
N LEU A 101 0.65 2.48 -9.34
CA LEU A 101 0.24 3.38 -10.42
C LEU A 101 0.21 4.82 -9.92
N ARG A 102 -0.44 5.06 -8.80
CA ARG A 102 -0.54 6.39 -8.18
C ARG A 102 0.82 6.95 -7.80
N ALA A 103 1.69 6.14 -7.20
CA ALA A 103 3.06 6.54 -6.91
C ALA A 103 3.80 6.98 -8.17
N THR A 104 3.72 6.20 -9.26
CA THR A 104 4.33 6.53 -10.54
C THR A 104 3.75 7.81 -11.16
N GLN A 105 2.42 8.00 -11.10
CA GLN A 105 1.76 9.23 -11.55
C GLN A 105 2.23 10.47 -10.77
N ILE A 106 2.39 10.35 -9.44
CA ILE A 106 2.91 11.43 -8.60
C ILE A 106 4.35 11.76 -8.99
N LEU A 107 5.23 10.74 -9.08
CA LEU A 107 6.64 10.93 -9.40
C LEU A 107 6.84 11.55 -10.79
N SER A 108 6.02 11.21 -11.77
CA SER A 108 6.11 11.75 -13.14
C SER A 108 5.92 13.26 -13.23
N ARG A 109 5.24 13.88 -12.26
CA ARG A 109 5.03 15.34 -12.20
C ARG A 109 6.21 16.10 -11.58
N HIS A 110 7.13 15.41 -10.91
CA HIS A 110 8.14 16.06 -10.07
C HIS A 110 9.55 15.99 -10.64
N ASN A 111 9.71 15.69 -11.94
CA ASN A 111 10.99 15.58 -12.63
C ASN A 111 11.97 14.65 -11.90
N ILE A 112 11.46 13.58 -11.30
CA ILE A 112 12.26 12.54 -10.66
C ILE A 112 12.53 11.47 -11.70
N GLY A 113 13.81 11.08 -11.84
CA GLY A 113 14.23 10.04 -12.77
C GLY A 113 13.48 8.73 -12.53
N MET A 114 12.76 8.26 -13.56
CA MET A 114 11.98 7.01 -13.52
C MET A 114 12.06 6.31 -14.86
N PRO A 115 11.99 4.98 -14.93
CA PRO A 115 11.93 4.26 -16.19
C PRO A 115 10.64 4.61 -16.94
N ALA A 116 10.71 4.61 -18.28
CA ALA A 116 9.52 4.74 -19.12
C ALA A 116 8.51 3.66 -18.72
N THR A 117 7.30 4.08 -18.40
CA THR A 117 6.27 3.20 -17.82
C THR A 117 4.93 3.47 -18.49
N THR A 118 4.24 2.44 -18.89
CA THR A 118 2.87 2.51 -19.42
C THR A 118 1.98 1.55 -18.64
N PHE A 119 0.83 2.04 -18.23
CA PHE A 119 -0.25 1.22 -17.66
C PHE A 119 -1.23 0.84 -18.78
N VAL A 120 -1.59 -0.44 -18.85
CA VAL A 120 -2.57 -0.96 -19.80
C VAL A 120 -3.58 -1.84 -19.07
N ARG A 121 -4.83 -1.77 -19.51
CA ARG A 121 -5.90 -2.62 -19.01
C ARG A 121 -6.40 -3.57 -20.09
N ASN A 122 -6.43 -3.12 -21.34
CA ASN A 122 -6.91 -3.90 -22.46
C ASN A 122 -5.73 -4.67 -23.12
N ARG A 123 -5.96 -5.92 -23.49
CA ARG A 123 -4.98 -6.78 -24.18
C ARG A 123 -4.51 -6.17 -25.51
N ALA A 124 -5.40 -5.51 -26.25
CA ALA A 124 -5.07 -4.87 -27.53
C ALA A 124 -4.01 -3.78 -27.39
N ASP A 125 -3.93 -3.13 -26.22
CA ASP A 125 -3.02 -2.02 -25.95
C ASP A 125 -1.61 -2.46 -25.53
N VAL A 126 -1.41 -3.75 -25.26
CA VAL A 126 -0.15 -4.27 -24.70
C VAL A 126 1.00 -4.06 -25.68
N ARG A 127 0.84 -4.42 -26.97
CA ARG A 127 1.90 -4.26 -27.96
C ARG A 127 2.27 -2.79 -28.20
N PRO A 128 1.32 -1.88 -28.44
CA PRO A 128 1.63 -0.46 -28.53
C PRO A 128 2.26 0.11 -27.25
N ALA A 129 1.90 -0.41 -26.09
CA ALA A 129 2.50 0.01 -24.81
C ALA A 129 3.97 -0.39 -24.72
N ILE A 130 4.32 -1.61 -25.12
CA ILE A 130 5.71 -2.08 -25.15
C ILE A 130 6.55 -1.21 -26.08
N GLU A 131 6.03 -0.89 -27.26
CA GLU A 131 6.72 -0.02 -28.22
C GLU A 131 6.94 1.40 -27.63
N ARG A 132 5.95 1.96 -26.93
CA ARG A 132 6.07 3.29 -26.28
C ARG A 132 7.13 3.36 -25.18
N VAL A 133 7.40 2.25 -24.50
CA VAL A 133 8.45 2.22 -23.46
C VAL A 133 9.83 1.85 -23.98
N GLY A 134 10.00 1.71 -25.30
CA GLY A 134 11.28 1.47 -25.95
C GLY A 134 11.50 0.02 -26.43
N GLY A 135 10.47 -0.81 -26.44
CA GLY A 135 10.55 -2.20 -26.89
C GLY A 135 11.04 -3.17 -25.80
N ALA A 136 11.20 -4.45 -26.20
CA ALA A 136 11.77 -5.44 -25.29
C ALA A 136 13.31 -5.29 -25.16
N PRO A 137 13.89 -5.67 -24.00
CA PRO A 137 13.26 -6.34 -22.85
C PRO A 137 12.42 -5.39 -21.99
N VAL A 138 11.29 -5.86 -21.46
CA VAL A 138 10.42 -5.07 -20.58
C VAL A 138 10.14 -5.79 -19.26
N VAL A 139 9.94 -5.02 -18.21
CA VAL A 139 9.51 -5.54 -16.92
C VAL A 139 8.01 -5.31 -16.76
N ILE A 140 7.26 -6.41 -16.66
CA ILE A 140 5.82 -6.40 -16.44
C ILE A 140 5.57 -6.54 -14.94
N LYS A 141 4.72 -5.68 -14.39
CA LYS A 141 4.38 -5.70 -12.95
C LYS A 141 2.88 -5.71 -12.75
N LEU A 142 2.39 -6.59 -11.90
CA LEU A 142 1.03 -6.48 -11.40
C LEU A 142 0.92 -5.27 -10.47
N LEU A 143 -0.19 -4.57 -10.52
CA LEU A 143 -0.44 -3.42 -9.61
C LEU A 143 -0.49 -3.87 -8.16
N GLU A 144 -1.17 -4.97 -7.89
CA GLU A 144 -1.24 -5.59 -6.57
C GLU A 144 -0.16 -6.68 -6.43
N GLY A 145 0.50 -6.71 -5.30
CA GLY A 145 1.57 -7.65 -5.01
C GLY A 145 2.72 -7.01 -4.24
N THR A 146 3.49 -7.83 -3.53
CA THR A 146 4.65 -7.39 -2.74
C THR A 146 5.82 -8.36 -2.94
N GLN A 147 7.03 -7.92 -2.59
CA GLN A 147 8.24 -8.76 -2.56
C GLN A 147 8.57 -9.43 -3.91
N GLY A 148 8.29 -8.75 -5.03
CA GLY A 148 8.56 -9.29 -6.36
C GLY A 148 7.50 -10.26 -6.90
N ILE A 149 6.48 -10.61 -6.12
CA ILE A 149 5.36 -11.42 -6.61
C ILE A 149 4.62 -10.62 -7.71
N GLY A 150 4.41 -11.27 -8.88
CA GLY A 150 3.78 -10.63 -10.03
C GLY A 150 4.70 -9.64 -10.78
N VAL A 151 6.02 -9.84 -10.72
CA VAL A 151 7.02 -9.14 -11.53
C VAL A 151 7.63 -10.13 -12.50
N ILE A 152 7.58 -9.83 -13.80
CA ILE A 152 8.06 -10.69 -14.89
C ILE A 152 9.01 -9.87 -15.77
N LEU A 153 10.18 -10.41 -16.07
CA LEU A 153 11.03 -9.90 -17.14
C LEU A 153 10.65 -10.61 -18.45
N ALA A 154 10.20 -9.84 -19.43
CA ALA A 154 9.91 -10.32 -20.78
C ALA A 154 11.07 -9.90 -21.72
N PRO A 155 11.99 -10.81 -22.04
CA PRO A 155 13.15 -10.51 -22.88
C PRO A 155 12.76 -10.27 -24.34
N GLU A 156 11.66 -10.89 -24.80
CA GLU A 156 11.13 -10.82 -26.14
C GLU A 156 9.61 -10.67 -26.14
N VAL A 157 9.09 -10.03 -27.17
CA VAL A 157 7.63 -9.97 -27.43
C VAL A 157 7.26 -11.05 -28.44
N LYS A 158 6.96 -12.26 -27.99
CA LYS A 158 6.34 -13.26 -28.84
C LYS A 158 4.84 -13.01 -28.91
N VAL A 159 4.39 -12.49 -30.04
CA VAL A 159 2.96 -12.40 -30.34
C VAL A 159 2.50 -13.76 -30.81
N ALA A 160 1.94 -14.58 -29.93
CA ALA A 160 1.11 -15.68 -30.42
C ALA A 160 -0.07 -15.07 -31.21
N PRO A 161 -0.34 -15.52 -32.45
CA PRO A 161 -1.52 -15.08 -33.18
C PRO A 161 -2.72 -15.33 -32.25
N CYS A 162 -3.53 -14.28 -31.99
CA CYS A 162 -4.76 -14.41 -31.24
C CYS A 162 -5.62 -15.43 -31.97
N PRO A 163 -6.05 -16.56 -31.37
CA PRO A 163 -7.09 -17.35 -31.97
C PRO A 163 -8.28 -16.41 -32.10
N VAL A 164 -8.71 -16.19 -33.36
CA VAL A 164 -9.95 -15.47 -33.64
C VAL A 164 -11.05 -16.34 -33.03
N VAL A 165 -11.53 -15.97 -31.84
CA VAL A 165 -12.72 -16.55 -31.27
C VAL A 165 -13.84 -16.02 -32.15
N ASN A 166 -14.29 -16.83 -33.11
CA ASN A 166 -15.49 -16.55 -33.86
C ASN A 166 -16.64 -16.41 -32.84
N GLU A 167 -17.33 -15.27 -32.88
CA GLU A 167 -18.49 -14.96 -32.01
C GLU A 167 -19.67 -15.97 -32.18
N ALA A 168 -19.50 -17.00 -33.01
CA ALA A 168 -20.53 -18.00 -33.32
C ALA A 168 -20.74 -19.10 -32.27
N GLU A 169 -19.89 -19.18 -31.24
CA GLU A 169 -20.04 -20.19 -30.17
C GLU A 169 -20.37 -19.57 -28.81
N LYS A 170 -21.46 -18.85 -28.70
CA LYS A 170 -22.14 -18.65 -27.41
C LYS A 170 -22.90 -19.92 -27.06
N PRO A 171 -22.62 -20.57 -25.91
CA PRO A 171 -23.45 -21.65 -25.45
C PRO A 171 -24.88 -21.11 -25.18
N PRO A 172 -25.95 -21.90 -25.44
CA PRO A 172 -27.31 -21.45 -25.23
C PRO A 172 -27.56 -21.17 -23.74
N ASN A 173 -28.22 -20.04 -23.49
CA ASN A 173 -28.66 -19.64 -22.15
C ASN A 173 -29.38 -20.79 -21.48
N ILE A 174 -28.85 -21.35 -20.41
CA ILE A 174 -29.56 -22.20 -19.46
C ILE A 174 -30.33 -21.24 -18.55
N ARG A 175 -31.64 -21.37 -18.60
CA ARG A 175 -32.61 -20.65 -17.75
C ARG A 175 -32.56 -21.17 -16.31
#